data_683ee52ae83259b19d4fcf37a619ae5f
#
_entry.id   683ee52ae83259b19d4fcf37a619ae5f
#
_cell.length_a   1.000
_cell.length_b   1.000
_cell.length_c   1.000
_cell.angle_alpha   90.00
_cell.angle_beta   90.00
_cell.angle_gamma   90.00
#
_symmetry.space_group_name_H-M   'P 1'
#
loop_
_entity.id
_entity.type
_entity.pdbx_description
1 polymer ?
#
loop_
_entity_poly.entity_id
_entity_poly.type
_entity_poly.pdbx_seq_one_letter_code
_entity_poly.pdbx_strand_id
1 'polypeptide(L)'
;MSDAPTIPIRDAACLLVADMTAPEPRLLMGRRHADQVFLPGKWVFPGGRVEDEDRAFAETFAGPFAPDGLAREIKPFALAGIRELFEETGLLIGRATPIPNPGRVWQTFAASGQSPAAAHLFPLARAITPPGRVRRYDTWFFFVNAEALSPDISPPDGELLDLGWFTAAEADTLDLASITRLVLEDAAAAFRDAPTFTGGGEQLPFYYSDGSAFRRDLISCKVAPPMP
;
A
#
# COMPACT_ATOMS: atom_id res chain seq x y z
N MET A 1 -18.89 23.52 -25.23
CA MET A 1 -18.81 22.44 -24.22
C MET A 1 -17.59 22.82 -23.40
N SER A 2 -17.78 23.17 -22.14
CA SER A 2 -16.67 23.54 -21.24
C SER A 2 -15.92 22.28 -20.88
N ASP A 3 -14.65 22.18 -21.28
CA ASP A 3 -13.75 21.13 -20.81
C ASP A 3 -13.62 21.27 -19.28
N ALA A 4 -14.27 20.36 -18.54
CA ALA A 4 -14.04 20.28 -17.11
C ALA A 4 -12.56 19.96 -16.88
N PRO A 5 -11.87 20.62 -15.94
CA PRO A 5 -10.45 20.40 -15.72
C PRO A 5 -10.21 18.93 -15.38
N THR A 6 -9.34 18.27 -16.15
CA THR A 6 -8.94 16.89 -15.91
C THR A 6 -8.17 16.82 -14.59
N ILE A 7 -8.73 16.14 -13.60
CA ILE A 7 -8.05 15.95 -12.31
C ILE A 7 -6.86 15.00 -12.51
N PRO A 8 -5.62 15.42 -12.18
CA PRO A 8 -4.45 14.59 -12.38
C PRO A 8 -4.50 13.33 -11.51
N ILE A 9 -4.08 12.22 -12.09
CA ILE A 9 -3.89 10.97 -11.35
C ILE A 9 -2.53 11.05 -10.63
N ARG A 10 -2.54 10.75 -9.34
CA ARG A 10 -1.33 10.75 -8.49
C ARG A 10 -1.02 9.33 -8.07
N ASP A 11 0.26 8.99 -8.04
CA ASP A 11 0.70 7.69 -7.59
C ASP A 11 0.56 7.56 -6.07
N ALA A 12 0.15 6.37 -5.62
CA ALA A 12 -0.05 6.03 -4.22
C ALA A 12 0.27 4.55 -3.94
N ALA A 13 0.54 4.23 -2.69
CA ALA A 13 0.73 2.86 -2.24
C ALA A 13 -0.02 2.60 -0.93
N CYS A 14 -0.56 1.40 -0.77
CA CYS A 14 -1.17 0.92 0.46
C CYS A 14 -0.58 -0.43 0.86
N LEU A 15 -0.42 -0.66 2.16
CA LEU A 15 0.09 -1.91 2.71
C LEU A 15 -1.01 -2.70 3.43
N LEU A 16 -1.25 -3.91 2.96
CA LEU A 16 -2.03 -4.92 3.67
C LEU A 16 -1.10 -5.67 4.61
N VAL A 17 -0.96 -5.15 5.82
CA VAL A 17 -0.20 -5.83 6.88
C VAL A 17 -1.09 -6.90 7.47
N ALA A 18 -0.69 -8.17 7.36
CA ALA A 18 -1.47 -9.30 7.83
C ALA A 18 -0.76 -10.07 8.93
N ASP A 19 -1.41 -10.25 10.06
CA ASP A 19 -1.02 -11.23 11.07
C ASP A 19 -1.55 -12.61 10.66
N MET A 20 -0.62 -13.48 10.26
CA MET A 20 -0.88 -14.83 9.78
C MET A 20 -0.71 -15.88 10.89
N THR A 21 -0.50 -15.50 12.14
CA THR A 21 -0.24 -16.43 13.26
C THR A 21 -1.50 -17.15 13.75
N ALA A 22 -2.68 -16.53 13.56
CA ALA A 22 -3.96 -17.13 13.89
C ALA A 22 -4.51 -17.96 12.72
N PRO A 23 -5.42 -18.95 12.99
CA PRO A 23 -6.08 -19.72 11.92
C PRO A 23 -6.83 -18.85 10.92
N GLU A 24 -7.36 -17.70 11.34
CA GLU A 24 -7.97 -16.68 10.51
C GLU A 24 -7.06 -15.44 10.52
N PRO A 25 -6.46 -15.08 9.37
CA PRO A 25 -5.59 -13.91 9.26
C PRO A 25 -6.28 -12.62 9.66
N ARG A 26 -5.54 -11.71 10.31
CA ARG A 26 -6.02 -10.39 10.70
C ARG A 26 -5.24 -9.32 9.94
N LEU A 27 -5.96 -8.34 9.40
CA LEU A 27 -5.42 -7.23 8.63
C LEU A 27 -5.41 -5.96 9.48
N LEU A 28 -4.31 -5.22 9.43
CA LEU A 28 -4.21 -3.91 10.05
C LEU A 28 -4.99 -2.90 9.22
N MET A 29 -5.91 -2.20 9.85
CA MET A 29 -6.66 -1.09 9.26
C MET A 29 -6.74 0.08 10.21
N GLY A 30 -6.88 1.28 9.65
CA GLY A 30 -7.09 2.50 10.41
C GLY A 30 -8.23 3.32 9.84
N ARG A 31 -8.86 4.14 10.67
CA ARG A 31 -9.94 5.03 10.25
C ARG A 31 -9.38 6.41 9.92
N ARG A 32 -9.69 6.92 8.73
CA ARG A 32 -9.31 8.26 8.31
C ARG A 32 -10.07 9.31 9.10
N HIS A 33 -9.42 10.44 9.38
CA HIS A 33 -10.08 11.57 10.03
C HIS A 33 -11.26 12.09 9.18
N ALA A 34 -12.34 12.53 9.84
CA ALA A 34 -13.54 13.03 9.15
C ALA A 34 -13.28 14.28 8.27
N ASP A 35 -12.25 15.05 8.61
CA ASP A 35 -11.85 16.26 7.88
C ASP A 35 -10.97 15.98 6.64
N GLN A 36 -10.62 14.73 6.39
CA GLN A 36 -9.84 14.36 5.21
C GLN A 36 -10.61 14.60 3.91
N VAL A 37 -9.96 15.20 2.91
CA VAL A 37 -10.59 15.51 1.60
C VAL A 37 -10.91 14.24 0.80
N PHE A 38 -10.16 13.16 0.99
CA PHE A 38 -10.34 11.90 0.28
C PHE A 38 -10.68 10.77 1.26
N LEU A 39 -11.82 10.12 1.04
CA LEU A 39 -12.36 9.04 1.87
C LEU A 39 -12.49 9.43 3.36
N PRO A 40 -13.18 10.56 3.71
CA PRO A 40 -13.34 10.98 5.10
C PRO A 40 -14.09 9.92 5.92
N GLY A 41 -13.59 9.63 7.12
CA GLY A 41 -14.18 8.69 8.06
C GLY A 41 -14.14 7.21 7.65
N LYS A 42 -13.63 6.88 6.46
CA LYS A 42 -13.53 5.50 5.98
C LYS A 42 -12.40 4.74 6.66
N TRP A 43 -12.60 3.44 6.81
CA TRP A 43 -11.53 2.53 7.16
C TRP A 43 -10.71 2.16 5.92
N VAL A 44 -9.41 2.19 6.07
CA VAL A 44 -8.44 1.99 4.98
C VAL A 44 -7.27 1.15 5.45
N PHE A 45 -6.54 0.55 4.51
CA PHE A 45 -5.19 0.08 4.77
C PHE A 45 -4.24 1.27 4.91
N PRO A 46 -3.20 1.21 5.76
CA PRO A 46 -2.17 2.24 5.83
C PRO A 46 -1.55 2.51 4.47
N GLY A 47 -1.28 3.78 4.16
CA GLY A 47 -0.66 4.16 2.90
C GLY A 47 -0.98 5.57 2.44
N GLY A 48 -0.19 6.05 1.50
CA GLY A 48 -0.30 7.41 1.00
C GLY A 48 0.35 7.61 -0.36
N ARG A 49 0.76 8.85 -0.65
CA ARG A 49 1.28 9.24 -1.96
C ARG A 49 2.73 8.83 -2.16
N VAL A 50 3.06 8.50 -3.42
CA VAL A 50 4.44 8.40 -3.85
C VAL A 50 4.98 9.81 -4.12
N GLU A 51 5.99 10.22 -3.37
CA GLU A 51 6.66 11.52 -3.52
C GLU A 51 7.87 11.40 -4.45
N ASP A 52 8.37 12.54 -4.94
CA ASP A 52 9.55 12.54 -5.82
C ASP A 52 10.80 12.00 -5.12
N GLU A 53 10.89 12.19 -3.80
CA GLU A 53 11.98 11.64 -2.99
C GLU A 53 11.89 10.11 -2.86
N ASP A 54 10.71 9.47 -2.92
CA ASP A 54 10.57 8.02 -2.97
C ASP A 54 11.12 7.47 -4.29
N ARG A 55 10.89 8.18 -5.40
CA ARG A 55 11.43 7.85 -6.72
C ARG A 55 12.95 7.98 -6.75
N ALA A 56 13.48 9.09 -6.25
CA ALA A 56 14.92 9.32 -6.16
C ALA A 56 15.59 8.28 -5.26
N PHE A 57 14.96 7.90 -4.15
CA PHE A 57 15.49 6.87 -3.27
C PHE A 57 15.46 5.49 -3.93
N ALA A 58 14.42 5.14 -4.68
CA ALA A 58 14.34 3.87 -5.40
C ALA A 58 15.49 3.65 -6.40
N GLU A 59 16.02 4.73 -7.01
CA GLU A 59 17.16 4.66 -7.92
C GLU A 59 18.47 4.28 -7.23
N THR A 60 18.62 4.64 -5.96
CA THR A 60 19.86 4.42 -5.17
C THR A 60 19.70 3.32 -4.12
N PHE A 61 18.49 2.78 -3.93
CA PHE A 61 18.23 1.78 -2.94
C PHE A 61 18.90 0.44 -3.29
N ALA A 62 19.87 0.04 -2.47
CA ALA A 62 20.66 -1.18 -2.67
C ALA A 62 20.01 -2.45 -2.08
N GLY A 63 18.84 -2.33 -1.40
CA GLY A 63 18.14 -3.45 -0.81
C GLY A 63 17.39 -4.29 -1.85
N PRO A 64 17.13 -5.56 -1.54
CA PRO A 64 16.29 -6.40 -2.39
C PRO A 64 14.83 -5.95 -2.37
N PHE A 65 14.13 -6.25 -3.46
CA PHE A 65 12.67 -6.14 -3.57
C PHE A 65 12.07 -7.53 -3.79
N ALA A 66 10.82 -7.72 -3.39
CA ALA A 66 10.05 -8.91 -3.70
C ALA A 66 8.87 -8.56 -4.63
N PRO A 67 8.50 -9.47 -5.56
CA PRO A 67 9.26 -10.66 -5.94
C PRO A 67 10.53 -10.31 -6.69
N ASP A 68 11.41 -11.28 -6.85
CA ASP A 68 12.55 -11.12 -7.76
C ASP A 68 12.07 -10.73 -9.16
N GLY A 69 12.72 -9.71 -9.75
CA GLY A 69 12.31 -9.17 -11.04
C GLY A 69 11.14 -8.16 -10.98
N LEU A 70 10.83 -7.61 -9.78
CA LEU A 70 9.88 -6.49 -9.67
C LEU A 70 10.27 -5.37 -10.63
N ALA A 71 9.30 -4.91 -11.46
CA ALA A 71 9.52 -3.84 -12.41
C ALA A 71 10.00 -2.56 -11.73
N ARG A 72 10.95 -1.87 -12.39
CA ARG A 72 11.59 -0.65 -11.85
C ARG A 72 10.57 0.42 -11.48
N GLU A 73 9.55 0.57 -12.30
CA GLU A 73 8.48 1.54 -12.16
C GLU A 73 7.63 1.33 -10.89
N ILE A 74 7.61 0.09 -10.35
CA ILE A 74 6.83 -0.27 -9.17
C ILE A 74 7.63 -0.06 -7.86
N LYS A 75 8.96 -0.08 -7.92
CA LYS A 75 9.83 0.06 -6.75
C LYS A 75 9.56 1.28 -5.88
N PRO A 76 9.34 2.49 -6.45
CA PRO A 76 8.99 3.67 -5.65
C PRO A 76 7.73 3.49 -4.82
N PHE A 77 6.72 2.77 -5.33
CA PHE A 77 5.47 2.50 -4.61
C PHE A 77 5.71 1.61 -3.39
N ALA A 78 6.55 0.58 -3.52
CA ALA A 78 6.89 -0.29 -2.38
C ALA A 78 7.60 0.51 -1.27
N LEU A 79 8.54 1.40 -1.63
CA LEU A 79 9.22 2.26 -0.65
C LEU A 79 8.26 3.26 -0.01
N ALA A 80 7.43 3.96 -0.80
CA ALA A 80 6.43 4.88 -0.29
C ALA A 80 5.47 4.18 0.68
N GLY A 81 5.01 2.96 0.38
CA GLY A 81 4.15 2.20 1.27
C GLY A 81 4.78 1.92 2.64
N ILE A 82 6.09 1.58 2.66
CA ILE A 82 6.82 1.38 3.92
C ILE A 82 6.94 2.68 4.71
N ARG A 83 7.25 3.79 4.05
CA ARG A 83 7.36 5.12 4.68
C ARG A 83 6.02 5.56 5.29
N GLU A 84 4.95 5.48 4.50
CA GLU A 84 3.60 5.87 4.92
C GLU A 84 3.09 5.00 6.07
N LEU A 85 3.32 3.66 6.04
CA LEU A 85 2.99 2.79 7.16
C LEU A 85 3.64 3.31 8.45
N PHE A 86 4.93 3.65 8.38
CA PHE A 86 5.65 4.17 9.55
C PHE A 86 5.12 5.53 10.01
N GLU A 87 4.88 6.46 9.10
CA GLU A 87 4.34 7.79 9.39
C GLU A 87 2.95 7.73 10.02
N GLU A 88 2.06 6.87 9.49
CA GLU A 88 0.68 6.77 9.93
C GLU A 88 0.48 5.91 11.19
N THR A 89 1.32 4.89 11.41
CA THR A 89 1.07 3.88 12.45
C THR A 89 2.22 3.69 13.45
N GLY A 90 3.42 4.19 13.13
CA GLY A 90 4.64 3.90 13.89
C GLY A 90 5.21 2.50 13.68
N LEU A 91 4.55 1.64 12.92
CA LEU A 91 5.03 0.29 12.64
C LEU A 91 6.12 0.33 11.58
N LEU A 92 7.23 -0.34 11.83
CA LEU A 92 8.41 -0.28 10.99
C LEU A 92 8.68 -1.62 10.29
N ILE A 93 8.80 -1.58 8.96
CA ILE A 93 9.33 -2.68 8.15
C ILE A 93 10.75 -2.29 7.76
N GLY A 94 11.69 -2.62 8.64
CA GLY A 94 13.06 -2.14 8.56
C GLY A 94 14.11 -3.23 8.68
N ARG A 95 15.33 -2.88 8.28
CA ARG A 95 16.55 -3.66 8.52
C ARG A 95 17.59 -2.76 9.16
N ALA A 96 18.42 -3.32 10.03
CA ALA A 96 19.44 -2.61 10.82
C ALA A 96 20.60 -2.07 9.95
N THR A 97 20.28 -1.19 9.02
CA THR A 97 21.22 -0.51 8.13
C THR A 97 20.72 0.93 7.96
N PRO A 98 21.51 1.96 8.31
CA PRO A 98 21.07 3.34 8.19
C PRO A 98 20.88 3.76 6.73
N ILE A 99 19.99 4.72 6.48
CA ILE A 99 19.84 5.39 5.19
C ILE A 99 20.91 6.48 5.10
N PRO A 100 21.85 6.42 4.16
CA PRO A 100 22.79 7.50 3.95
C PRO A 100 22.09 8.69 3.26
N ASN A 101 22.23 9.90 3.81
CA ASN A 101 21.68 11.14 3.25
C ASN A 101 20.18 11.04 2.91
N PRO A 102 19.30 10.79 3.89
CA PRO A 102 17.87 10.64 3.64
C PRO A 102 17.29 11.94 3.09
N GLY A 103 16.49 11.86 2.02
CA GLY A 103 15.66 12.95 1.55
C GLY A 103 14.67 13.42 2.63
N ARG A 104 14.07 14.60 2.44
CA ARG A 104 13.20 15.24 3.45
C ARG A 104 12.11 14.28 3.97
N VAL A 105 11.40 13.58 3.10
CA VAL A 105 10.31 12.66 3.48
C VAL A 105 10.81 11.40 4.19
N TRP A 106 12.10 11.05 4.07
CA TRP A 106 12.71 9.88 4.69
C TRP A 106 13.39 10.17 6.02
N GLN A 107 13.43 11.43 6.49
CA GLN A 107 14.15 11.80 7.72
C GLN A 107 13.58 11.13 8.97
N THR A 108 12.24 11.09 9.10
CA THR A 108 11.58 10.44 10.24
C THR A 108 11.87 8.95 10.27
N PHE A 109 11.79 8.27 9.11
CA PHE A 109 12.14 6.87 9.01
C PHE A 109 13.62 6.62 9.33
N ALA A 110 14.53 7.42 8.78
CA ALA A 110 15.98 7.31 8.99
C ALA A 110 16.38 7.55 10.47
N ALA A 111 15.62 8.34 11.21
CA ALA A 111 15.86 8.56 12.64
C ALA A 111 15.72 7.26 13.47
N SER A 112 15.02 6.23 12.96
CA SER A 112 15.00 4.90 13.58
C SER A 112 16.34 4.15 13.48
N GLY A 113 17.31 4.65 12.69
CA GLY A 113 18.58 3.96 12.42
C GLY A 113 18.46 2.80 11.44
N GLN A 114 17.32 2.63 10.81
CA GLN A 114 17.04 1.51 9.89
C GLN A 114 16.82 2.00 8.46
N SER A 115 16.87 1.07 7.50
CA SER A 115 16.44 1.27 6.11
C SER A 115 15.28 0.33 5.78
N PRO A 116 14.43 0.66 4.79
CA PRO A 116 13.29 -0.17 4.44
C PRO A 116 13.67 -1.59 4.05
N ALA A 117 12.87 -2.58 4.47
CA ALA A 117 13.03 -3.99 4.14
C ALA A 117 12.03 -4.40 3.04
N ALA A 118 12.19 -3.84 1.84
CA ALA A 118 11.26 -4.00 0.71
C ALA A 118 11.16 -5.45 0.18
N ALA A 119 12.06 -6.36 0.60
CA ALA A 119 11.97 -7.79 0.29
C ALA A 119 10.77 -8.49 0.94
N HIS A 120 10.12 -7.86 1.91
CA HIS A 120 8.93 -8.40 2.57
C HIS A 120 7.61 -7.92 1.95
N LEU A 121 7.67 -7.03 0.94
CA LEU A 121 6.48 -6.49 0.27
C LEU A 121 6.22 -7.20 -1.04
N PHE A 122 5.04 -7.78 -1.17
CA PHE A 122 4.60 -8.48 -2.37
C PHE A 122 3.43 -7.74 -3.01
N PRO A 123 3.51 -7.34 -4.29
CA PRO A 123 2.37 -6.73 -4.99
C PRO A 123 1.14 -7.64 -4.94
N LEU A 124 -0.01 -7.07 -4.59
CA LEU A 124 -1.28 -7.80 -4.45
C LEU A 124 -2.33 -7.33 -5.47
N ALA A 125 -2.43 -6.03 -5.69
CA ALA A 125 -3.38 -5.44 -6.61
C ALA A 125 -2.91 -4.05 -7.07
N ARG A 126 -3.52 -3.54 -8.16
CA ARG A 126 -3.42 -2.13 -8.58
C ARG A 126 -4.81 -1.58 -8.82
N ALA A 127 -5.04 -0.33 -8.49
CA ALA A 127 -6.31 0.33 -8.76
C ALA A 127 -6.15 1.79 -9.16
N ILE A 128 -6.91 2.22 -10.17
CA ILE A 128 -6.97 3.62 -10.58
C ILE A 128 -8.35 4.18 -10.26
N THR A 129 -8.36 5.27 -9.48
CA THR A 129 -9.59 5.97 -9.12
C THR A 129 -10.35 6.40 -10.39
N PRO A 130 -11.64 6.05 -10.54
CA PRO A 130 -12.45 6.45 -11.69
C PRO A 130 -12.51 7.97 -11.90
N PRO A 131 -12.79 8.43 -13.12
CA PRO A 131 -13.13 9.84 -13.40
C PRO A 131 -14.28 10.37 -12.53
N GLY A 132 -14.35 11.70 -12.37
CA GLY A 132 -15.43 12.36 -11.62
C GLY A 132 -15.24 12.38 -10.10
N ARG A 133 -14.11 11.92 -9.58
CA ARG A 133 -13.76 12.05 -8.17
C ARG A 133 -12.93 13.31 -7.91
N VAL A 134 -13.06 13.91 -6.71
CA VAL A 134 -12.32 15.13 -6.28
C VAL A 134 -10.80 14.94 -6.25
N ARG A 135 -10.33 13.71 -6.09
CA ARG A 135 -8.94 13.29 -6.21
C ARG A 135 -8.88 11.95 -6.89
N ARG A 136 -7.83 11.72 -7.67
CA ARG A 136 -7.61 10.47 -8.37
C ARG A 136 -6.22 9.94 -8.05
N TYR A 137 -6.15 8.64 -7.80
CA TYR A 137 -4.90 7.93 -7.49
C TYR A 137 -4.75 6.70 -8.36
N ASP A 138 -3.51 6.40 -8.72
CA ASP A 138 -3.05 5.12 -9.22
C ASP A 138 -2.37 4.43 -8.04
N THR A 139 -3.05 3.49 -7.42
CA THR A 139 -2.65 2.90 -6.16
C THR A 139 -2.18 1.47 -6.36
N TRP A 140 -0.96 1.17 -5.92
CA TRP A 140 -0.46 -0.19 -5.74
C TRP A 140 -0.71 -0.65 -4.32
N PHE A 141 -1.27 -1.86 -4.19
CA PHE A 141 -1.47 -2.54 -2.92
C PHE A 141 -0.43 -3.63 -2.76
N PHE A 142 0.25 -3.64 -1.62
CA PHE A 142 1.25 -4.65 -1.30
C PHE A 142 0.81 -5.42 -0.06
N PHE A 143 1.01 -6.72 -0.11
CA PHE A 143 0.92 -7.59 1.05
C PHE A 143 2.24 -7.59 1.82
N VAL A 144 2.16 -7.66 3.14
CA VAL A 144 3.29 -7.91 4.04
C VAL A 144 2.82 -8.72 5.25
N ASN A 145 3.57 -9.76 5.63
CA ASN A 145 3.33 -10.48 6.87
C ASN A 145 3.77 -9.62 8.07
N ALA A 146 2.94 -9.54 9.11
CA ALA A 146 3.23 -8.79 10.33
C ALA A 146 4.52 -9.26 11.04
N GLU A 147 4.99 -10.48 10.80
CA GLU A 147 6.30 -10.96 11.27
C GLU A 147 7.49 -10.12 10.76
N ALA A 148 7.30 -9.38 9.66
CA ALA A 148 8.31 -8.45 9.14
C ALA A 148 8.38 -7.11 9.89
N LEU A 149 7.43 -6.85 10.80
CA LEU A 149 7.44 -5.65 11.62
C LEU A 149 8.56 -5.72 12.68
N SER A 150 9.26 -4.62 12.85
CA SER A 150 10.23 -4.47 13.95
C SER A 150 9.50 -4.32 15.29
N PRO A 151 9.95 -5.02 16.36
CA PRO A 151 9.19 -5.13 17.60
C PRO A 151 9.09 -3.87 18.45
N ASP A 152 9.95 -2.87 18.28
CA ASP A 152 10.10 -1.78 19.24
C ASP A 152 10.07 -0.38 18.61
N ILE A 153 8.86 0.14 18.30
CA ILE A 153 8.78 1.56 17.94
C ILE A 153 7.52 2.18 18.53
N SER A 154 7.71 3.29 19.25
CA SER A 154 6.61 4.14 19.67
C SER A 154 5.97 4.79 18.46
N PRO A 155 4.64 4.74 18.32
CA PRO A 155 3.97 5.34 17.18
C PRO A 155 4.26 6.84 17.13
N PRO A 156 4.62 7.41 15.98
CA PRO A 156 4.46 8.83 15.75
C PRO A 156 2.98 9.22 15.91
N ASP A 157 2.69 10.50 16.09
CA ASP A 157 1.31 11.01 16.13
C ASP A 157 0.66 10.72 14.78
N GLY A 158 -0.02 9.55 14.69
CA GLY A 158 -0.48 8.99 13.44
C GLY A 158 -1.67 9.75 12.83
N GLU A 159 -1.71 9.83 11.51
CA GLU A 159 -2.84 10.42 10.76
C GLU A 159 -4.08 9.49 10.75
N LEU A 160 -3.91 8.21 11.06
CA LEU A 160 -4.99 7.25 11.16
C LEU A 160 -5.50 7.13 12.59
N LEU A 161 -6.81 7.24 12.73
CA LEU A 161 -7.52 7.01 13.98
C LEU A 161 -7.88 5.53 14.12
N ASP A 162 -8.11 5.09 15.37
CA ASP A 162 -8.72 3.79 15.67
C ASP A 162 -8.04 2.60 14.95
N LEU A 163 -6.70 2.56 14.96
CA LEU A 163 -5.94 1.43 14.42
C LEU A 163 -6.39 0.11 15.07
N GLY A 164 -6.64 -0.91 14.25
CA GLY A 164 -7.06 -2.22 14.73
C GLY A 164 -6.71 -3.35 13.77
N TRP A 165 -6.72 -4.56 14.31
CA TRP A 165 -6.52 -5.79 13.57
C TRP A 165 -7.87 -6.50 13.39
N PHE A 166 -8.27 -6.71 12.13
CA PHE A 166 -9.57 -7.24 11.75
C PHE A 166 -9.42 -8.48 10.89
N THR A 167 -10.19 -9.52 11.16
CA THR A 167 -10.40 -10.59 10.18
C THR A 167 -11.11 -10.02 8.95
N ALA A 168 -11.08 -10.73 7.82
CA ALA A 168 -11.77 -10.29 6.62
C ALA A 168 -13.28 -10.09 6.87
N ALA A 169 -13.89 -10.97 7.69
CA ALA A 169 -15.30 -10.88 8.04
C ALA A 169 -15.61 -9.67 8.93
N GLU A 170 -14.77 -9.37 9.93
CA GLU A 170 -14.90 -8.17 10.76
C GLU A 170 -14.71 -6.89 9.91
N ALA A 171 -13.67 -6.87 9.06
CA ALA A 171 -13.38 -5.73 8.19
C ALA A 171 -14.53 -5.44 7.20
N ASP A 172 -15.23 -6.46 6.70
CA ASP A 172 -16.37 -6.29 5.80
C ASP A 172 -17.54 -5.55 6.43
N THR A 173 -17.64 -5.54 7.76
CA THR A 173 -18.66 -4.77 8.50
C THR A 173 -18.32 -3.29 8.65
N LEU A 174 -17.08 -2.89 8.37
CA LEU A 174 -16.62 -1.52 8.49
C LEU A 174 -17.08 -0.66 7.30
N ASP A 175 -17.07 0.65 7.49
CA ASP A 175 -17.36 1.60 6.41
C ASP A 175 -16.17 1.73 5.44
N LEU A 176 -16.08 0.78 4.50
CA LEU A 176 -15.02 0.69 3.50
C LEU A 176 -15.37 1.45 2.21
N ALA A 177 -14.35 1.95 1.53
CA ALA A 177 -14.48 2.32 0.12
C ALA A 177 -14.64 1.04 -0.73
N SER A 178 -15.34 1.14 -1.88
CA SER A 178 -15.58 -0.03 -2.76
C SER A 178 -14.29 -0.72 -3.17
N ILE A 179 -13.24 0.04 -3.48
CA ILE A 179 -11.94 -0.54 -3.87
C ILE A 179 -11.26 -1.25 -2.70
N THR A 180 -11.34 -0.71 -1.48
CA THR A 180 -10.81 -1.36 -0.28
C THR A 180 -11.46 -2.71 -0.05
N ARG A 181 -12.79 -2.80 -0.26
CA ARG A 181 -13.55 -4.06 -0.17
C ARG A 181 -13.11 -5.08 -1.21
N LEU A 182 -12.96 -4.68 -2.48
CA LEU A 182 -12.49 -5.58 -3.55
C LEU A 182 -11.10 -6.13 -3.27
N VAL A 183 -10.17 -5.29 -2.81
CA VAL A 183 -8.81 -5.71 -2.46
C VAL A 183 -8.81 -6.62 -1.21
N LEU A 184 -9.69 -6.37 -0.25
CA LEU A 184 -9.92 -7.24 0.91
C LEU A 184 -10.40 -8.63 0.48
N GLU A 185 -11.35 -8.71 -0.45
CA GLU A 185 -11.87 -9.95 -1.01
C GLU A 185 -10.78 -10.75 -1.75
N ASP A 186 -9.96 -10.08 -2.57
CA ASP A 186 -8.81 -10.70 -3.25
C ASP A 186 -7.78 -11.24 -2.23
N ALA A 187 -7.47 -10.48 -1.19
CA ALA A 187 -6.56 -10.89 -0.12
C ALA A 187 -7.10 -12.11 0.64
N ALA A 188 -8.38 -12.08 1.03
CA ALA A 188 -9.02 -13.19 1.73
C ALA A 188 -9.07 -14.47 0.88
N ALA A 189 -9.24 -14.36 -0.44
CA ALA A 189 -9.15 -15.47 -1.37
C ALA A 189 -7.73 -16.05 -1.41
N ALA A 190 -6.72 -15.19 -1.55
CA ALA A 190 -5.31 -15.58 -1.59
C ALA A 190 -4.87 -16.30 -0.29
N PHE A 191 -5.33 -15.84 0.88
CA PHE A 191 -5.01 -16.46 2.18
C PHE A 191 -5.66 -17.85 2.34
N ARG A 192 -6.87 -18.07 1.81
CA ARG A 192 -7.52 -19.39 1.83
C ARG A 192 -6.80 -20.41 0.96
N ASP A 193 -6.31 -19.97 -0.20
CA ASP A 193 -5.67 -20.83 -1.19
C ASP A 193 -4.22 -21.15 -0.81
N ALA A 194 -3.57 -20.30 -0.03
CA ALA A 194 -2.19 -20.46 0.41
C ALA A 194 -2.00 -19.96 1.85
N PRO A 195 -2.10 -20.85 2.88
CA PRO A 195 -1.86 -20.48 4.28
C PRO A 195 -0.46 -19.91 4.54
N THR A 196 0.50 -20.20 3.67
CA THR A 196 1.86 -19.62 3.67
C THR A 196 2.00 -18.59 2.54
N PHE A 197 1.04 -17.69 2.43
CA PHE A 197 1.05 -16.67 1.39
C PHE A 197 2.33 -15.84 1.44
N THR A 198 3.19 -16.01 0.44
CA THR A 198 4.47 -15.30 0.28
C THR A 198 4.40 -14.26 -0.83
N GLY A 199 3.21 -13.77 -1.13
CA GLY A 199 2.99 -12.78 -2.18
C GLY A 199 2.30 -13.35 -3.42
N GLY A 200 1.64 -12.46 -4.16
CA GLY A 200 0.82 -12.77 -5.32
C GLY A 200 1.58 -13.51 -6.42
N GLY A 201 0.82 -14.23 -7.22
CA GLY A 201 1.31 -14.89 -8.43
C GLY A 201 1.92 -13.90 -9.42
N GLU A 202 2.36 -14.39 -10.59
CA GLU A 202 2.90 -13.54 -11.65
C GLU A 202 1.89 -12.51 -12.17
N GLN A 203 0.61 -12.75 -11.94
CA GLN A 203 -0.49 -11.86 -12.34
C GLN A 203 -1.32 -11.44 -11.12
N LEU A 204 -1.67 -10.17 -11.07
CA LEU A 204 -2.45 -9.56 -10.00
C LEU A 204 -3.60 -8.71 -10.56
N PRO A 205 -4.71 -8.54 -9.82
CA PRO A 205 -5.85 -7.77 -10.27
C PRO A 205 -5.51 -6.29 -10.45
N PHE A 206 -6.01 -5.75 -11.55
CA PHE A 206 -5.95 -4.34 -11.90
C PHE A 206 -7.35 -3.78 -12.07
N TYR A 207 -7.73 -2.84 -11.21
CA TYR A 207 -9.03 -2.19 -11.17
C TYR A 207 -8.96 -0.80 -11.76
N TYR A 208 -9.78 -0.52 -12.77
CA TYR A 208 -9.80 0.80 -13.41
C TYR A 208 -11.16 1.08 -14.06
N SER A 209 -11.33 2.27 -14.62
CA SER A 209 -12.46 2.62 -15.47
C SER A 209 -11.96 2.95 -16.86
N ASP A 210 -12.56 2.34 -17.89
CA ASP A 210 -12.31 2.65 -19.28
C ASP A 210 -13.12 3.85 -19.81
N GLY A 211 -13.79 4.56 -18.90
CA GLY A 211 -14.69 5.67 -19.20
C GLY A 211 -16.16 5.26 -19.41
N SER A 212 -16.43 3.99 -19.72
CA SER A 212 -17.79 3.44 -19.89
C SER A 212 -18.20 2.54 -18.72
N ALA A 213 -17.25 1.78 -18.16
CA ALA A 213 -17.50 0.81 -17.11
C ALA A 213 -16.29 0.66 -16.17
N PHE A 214 -16.55 0.10 -14.99
CA PHE A 214 -15.51 -0.38 -14.10
C PHE A 214 -14.99 -1.74 -14.61
N ARG A 215 -13.67 -1.90 -14.65
CA ARG A 215 -12.98 -3.07 -15.19
C ARG A 215 -12.09 -3.72 -14.15
N ARG A 216 -11.90 -5.04 -14.32
CA ARG A 216 -10.92 -5.83 -13.59
C ARG A 216 -10.16 -6.70 -14.58
N ASP A 217 -8.89 -6.38 -14.80
CA ASP A 217 -7.96 -7.14 -15.63
C ASP A 217 -6.88 -7.80 -14.77
N LEU A 218 -6.00 -8.59 -15.37
CA LEU A 218 -4.82 -9.14 -14.73
C LEU A 218 -3.58 -8.51 -15.36
N ILE A 219 -2.64 -8.06 -14.52
CA ILE A 219 -1.37 -7.48 -14.94
C ILE A 219 -0.20 -8.18 -14.24
N SER A 220 0.99 -8.12 -14.85
CA SER A 220 2.22 -8.61 -14.23
C SER A 220 2.93 -7.48 -13.49
N CYS A 221 3.52 -7.78 -12.33
CA CYS A 221 4.41 -6.87 -11.63
C CYS A 221 5.88 -6.97 -12.08
N LYS A 222 6.20 -7.85 -13.03
CA LYS A 222 7.57 -8.04 -13.57
C LYS A 222 7.85 -7.23 -14.83
N VAL A 223 6.85 -6.59 -15.41
CA VAL A 223 6.97 -5.71 -16.56
C VAL A 223 6.44 -4.33 -16.24
N ALA A 224 6.87 -3.33 -17.01
CA ALA A 224 6.33 -1.98 -16.84
C ALA A 224 4.80 -2.00 -16.91
N PRO A 225 4.10 -1.47 -15.90
CA PRO A 225 2.64 -1.54 -15.85
C PRO A 225 2.03 -0.70 -16.97
N PRO A 226 0.86 -1.10 -17.52
CA PRO A 226 0.17 -0.31 -18.52
C PRO A 226 -0.18 1.07 -17.94
N MET A 227 0.05 2.11 -18.74
CA MET A 227 -0.41 3.46 -18.39
C MET A 227 -1.93 3.55 -18.55
N PRO A 228 -2.61 4.31 -17.70
CA PRO A 228 -4.07 4.48 -17.76
C PRO A 228 -4.53 5.30 -18.96
#